data_e1e3f2270aa6a63d242e9f59752779c5
#
_entry.id   e1e3f2270aa6a63d242e9f59752779c5
#
_cell.length_a   1.000
_cell.length_b   1.000
_cell.length_c   1.000
_cell.angle_alpha   90.00
_cell.angle_beta   90.00
_cell.angle_gamma   90.00
#
_symmetry.space_group_name_H-M   'P 1'
#
loop_
_entity.id
_entity.type
_entity.pdbx_description
1 polymer ?
#
loop_
_entity_poly.entity_id
_entity_poly.type
_entity_poly.pdbx_seq_one_letter_code
_entity_poly.pdbx_strand_id
1 'polypeptide(L)'
;MALDGHIPSGPLAEKWEKHQFELKLVNPANKRKHNVIVVGTGLAGASAAATLAELGYNVLSFCLQDSPRRAHSIAAQGGINAAKNYQNDGDSIYRLFYDTIKGGDYRAREANVYR
;
A
#
# COMPACT_ATOMS: atom_id res chain seq x y z
N MET A 1 -21.81 5.38 14.65
CA MET A 1 -21.62 3.96 14.33
C MET A 1 -20.26 3.56 14.91
N ALA A 2 -20.23 2.72 15.92
CA ALA A 2 -18.95 2.23 16.45
C ALA A 2 -18.35 1.25 15.43
N LEU A 3 -17.09 1.45 15.07
CA LEU A 3 -16.36 0.52 14.24
C LEU A 3 -16.01 -0.71 15.09
N ASP A 4 -16.60 -1.84 14.78
CA ASP A 4 -16.29 -3.11 15.41
C ASP A 4 -15.25 -3.84 14.53
N GLY A 5 -14.05 -4.02 15.08
CA GLY A 5 -12.95 -4.71 14.39
C GLY A 5 -13.15 -6.23 14.28
N HIS A 6 -14.20 -6.78 14.86
CA HIS A 6 -14.48 -8.23 14.89
C HIS A 6 -13.23 -9.05 15.30
N ILE A 7 -12.54 -8.58 16.33
CA ILE A 7 -11.31 -9.24 16.82
C ILE A 7 -11.72 -10.51 17.58
N PRO A 8 -11.24 -11.69 17.17
CA PRO A 8 -11.56 -12.94 17.86
C PRO A 8 -11.09 -12.94 19.31
N SER A 9 -11.84 -13.62 20.17
CA SER A 9 -11.45 -13.91 21.56
C SER A 9 -10.36 -15.00 21.58
N GLY A 10 -9.53 -15.00 22.61
CA GLY A 10 -8.51 -16.04 22.84
C GLY A 10 -7.08 -15.50 22.89
N PRO A 11 -6.09 -16.39 22.95
CA PRO A 11 -4.69 -16.04 22.99
C PRO A 11 -4.26 -15.21 21.77
N LEU A 12 -3.37 -14.24 21.97
CA LEU A 12 -2.90 -13.35 20.90
C LEU A 12 -2.28 -14.10 19.71
N ALA A 13 -1.53 -15.18 20.01
CA ALA A 13 -0.87 -16.00 18.99
C ALA A 13 -1.84 -16.70 18.03
N GLU A 14 -3.07 -16.99 18.47
CA GLU A 14 -4.05 -17.74 17.69
C GLU A 14 -5.09 -16.83 17.01
N LYS A 15 -5.12 -15.55 17.36
CA LYS A 15 -6.16 -14.62 16.88
C LYS A 15 -6.18 -14.45 15.38
N TRP A 16 -5.02 -14.44 14.74
CA TRP A 16 -4.92 -14.27 13.29
C TRP A 16 -5.49 -15.48 12.54
N GLU A 17 -5.09 -16.68 12.93
CA GLU A 17 -5.57 -17.92 12.30
C GLU A 17 -7.07 -18.11 12.49
N LYS A 18 -7.56 -17.83 13.69
CA LYS A 18 -8.98 -17.87 13.99
C LYS A 18 -9.77 -16.85 13.17
N HIS A 19 -9.29 -15.61 13.07
CA HIS A 19 -9.90 -14.59 12.24
C HIS A 19 -9.95 -15.01 10.77
N GLN A 20 -8.85 -15.52 10.24
CA GLN A 20 -8.76 -15.99 8.86
C GLN A 20 -9.72 -17.15 8.58
N PHE A 21 -9.86 -18.07 9.51
CA PHE A 21 -10.79 -19.20 9.38
C PHE A 21 -12.27 -18.77 9.46
N GLU A 22 -12.59 -17.79 10.28
CA GLU A 22 -13.95 -17.26 10.46
C GLU A 22 -14.36 -16.22 9.39
N LEU A 23 -13.43 -15.79 8.52
CA LEU A 23 -13.73 -14.80 7.46
C LEU A 23 -14.82 -15.31 6.52
N LYS A 24 -15.88 -14.52 6.39
CA LYS A 24 -16.90 -14.74 5.37
C LYS A 24 -16.46 -14.13 4.06
N LEU A 25 -16.07 -14.97 3.14
CA LEU A 25 -15.69 -14.53 1.80
C LEU A 25 -16.92 -14.12 0.98
N VAL A 26 -16.73 -13.17 0.08
CA VAL A 26 -17.79 -12.77 -0.85
C VAL A 26 -18.01 -13.90 -1.86
N ASN A 27 -19.25 -14.37 -1.96
CA ASN A 27 -19.62 -15.35 -2.97
C ASN A 27 -19.32 -14.80 -4.38
N PRO A 28 -18.67 -15.57 -5.26
CA PRO A 28 -18.34 -15.14 -6.62
C PRO A 28 -19.52 -14.55 -7.40
N ALA A 29 -20.73 -15.10 -7.24
CA ALA A 29 -21.94 -14.58 -7.88
C ALA A 29 -22.35 -13.17 -7.39
N ASN A 30 -21.90 -12.76 -6.21
CA ASN A 30 -22.22 -11.46 -5.63
C ASN A 30 -21.13 -10.40 -5.84
N LYS A 31 -19.96 -10.75 -6.37
CA LYS A 31 -18.86 -9.81 -6.55
C LYS A 31 -19.26 -8.60 -7.38
N ARG A 32 -20.02 -8.80 -8.45
CA ARG A 32 -20.51 -7.72 -9.33
C ARG A 32 -21.51 -6.76 -8.67
N LYS A 33 -22.03 -7.11 -7.49
CA LYS A 33 -22.92 -6.23 -6.73
C LYS A 33 -22.16 -5.24 -5.84
N HIS A 34 -20.86 -5.45 -5.68
CA HIS A 34 -20.04 -4.58 -4.86
C HIS A 34 -19.26 -3.58 -5.73
N ASN A 35 -19.33 -2.32 -5.33
CA ASN A 35 -18.51 -1.26 -5.90
C ASN A 35 -17.34 -1.01 -4.96
N VAL A 36 -16.14 -1.14 -5.48
CA VAL A 36 -14.90 -0.87 -4.74
C VAL A 36 -14.31 0.45 -5.22
N ILE A 37 -14.10 1.37 -4.30
CA ILE A 37 -13.46 2.65 -4.58
C ILE A 37 -11.97 2.54 -4.25
N VAL A 38 -11.14 2.78 -5.24
CA VAL A 38 -9.68 2.85 -5.10
C VAL A 38 -9.24 4.28 -5.28
N VAL A 39 -8.64 4.85 -4.25
CA VAL A 39 -8.13 6.23 -4.27
C VAL A 39 -6.63 6.22 -4.47
N GLY A 40 -6.18 6.78 -5.58
CA GLY A 40 -4.79 6.81 -6.01
C GLY A 40 -4.51 5.82 -7.14
N THR A 41 -3.78 6.28 -8.16
CA THR A 41 -3.45 5.52 -9.37
C THR A 41 -1.94 5.27 -9.51
N GLY A 42 -1.22 5.29 -8.39
CA GLY A 42 0.16 4.83 -8.32
C GLY A 42 0.25 3.31 -8.41
N LEU A 43 1.42 2.76 -8.16
CA LEU A 43 1.67 1.32 -8.26
C LEU A 43 0.68 0.48 -7.43
N ALA A 44 0.48 0.86 -6.17
CA ALA A 44 -0.43 0.14 -5.28
C ALA A 44 -1.89 0.24 -5.72
N GLY A 45 -2.38 1.45 -6.02
CA GLY A 45 -3.77 1.65 -6.43
C GLY A 45 -4.08 1.02 -7.77
N ALA A 46 -3.21 1.14 -8.76
CA ALA A 46 -3.39 0.52 -10.07
C ALA A 46 -3.38 -1.01 -9.98
N SER A 47 -2.47 -1.58 -9.20
CA SER A 47 -2.40 -3.03 -8.97
C SER A 47 -3.65 -3.55 -8.26
N ALA A 48 -4.11 -2.86 -7.20
CA ALA A 48 -5.33 -3.22 -6.51
C ALA A 48 -6.57 -3.13 -7.42
N ALA A 49 -6.68 -2.05 -8.20
CA ALA A 49 -7.81 -1.86 -9.12
C ALA A 49 -7.84 -2.96 -10.20
N ALA A 50 -6.70 -3.27 -10.80
CA ALA A 50 -6.60 -4.32 -11.81
C ALA A 50 -6.99 -5.68 -11.25
N THR A 51 -6.42 -6.07 -10.11
CA THR A 51 -6.72 -7.36 -9.46
C THR A 51 -8.18 -7.47 -9.04
N LEU A 52 -8.75 -6.43 -8.47
CA LEU A 52 -10.16 -6.43 -8.07
C LEU A 52 -11.11 -6.53 -9.28
N ALA A 53 -10.78 -5.83 -10.37
CA ALA A 53 -11.55 -5.93 -11.61
C ALA A 53 -11.46 -7.33 -12.22
N GLU A 54 -10.28 -7.94 -12.25
CA GLU A 54 -10.07 -9.32 -12.69
C GLU A 54 -10.85 -10.33 -11.84
N LEU A 55 -10.94 -10.09 -10.53
CA LEU A 55 -11.75 -10.89 -9.63
C LEU A 55 -13.27 -10.71 -9.79
N GLY A 56 -13.72 -9.78 -10.63
CA GLY A 56 -15.11 -9.55 -10.99
C GLY A 56 -15.85 -8.51 -10.15
N TYR A 57 -15.14 -7.65 -9.42
CA TYR A 57 -15.73 -6.50 -8.73
C TYR A 57 -15.92 -5.31 -9.68
N ASN A 58 -16.89 -4.44 -9.37
CA ASN A 58 -16.96 -3.13 -10.00
C ASN A 58 -15.96 -2.20 -9.31
N VAL A 59 -15.01 -1.67 -10.07
CA VAL A 59 -13.95 -0.83 -9.50
C VAL A 59 -14.05 0.59 -10.05
N LEU A 60 -14.07 1.55 -9.14
CA LEU A 60 -14.00 2.98 -9.43
C LEU A 60 -12.65 3.51 -8.91
N SER A 61 -11.79 3.94 -9.84
CA SER A 61 -10.48 4.49 -9.47
C SER A 61 -10.48 6.00 -9.59
N PHE A 62 -10.07 6.67 -8.51
CA PHE A 62 -9.94 8.11 -8.44
C PHE A 62 -8.49 8.53 -8.31
N CYS A 63 -8.10 9.56 -9.03
CA CYS A 63 -6.80 10.22 -8.86
C CYS A 63 -6.99 11.74 -8.74
N LEU A 64 -6.06 12.37 -8.04
CA LEU A 64 -6.05 13.83 -7.89
C LEU A 64 -5.60 14.54 -9.17
N GLN A 65 -4.76 13.87 -9.96
CA GLN A 65 -4.19 14.43 -11.18
C GLN A 65 -5.14 14.27 -12.37
N ASP A 66 -4.92 15.08 -13.40
CA ASP A 66 -5.66 15.05 -14.66
C ASP A 66 -5.47 13.78 -15.51
N SER A 67 -4.50 12.94 -15.13
CA SER A 67 -4.23 11.66 -15.77
C SER A 67 -3.68 10.64 -14.79
N PRO A 68 -4.13 9.37 -14.84
CA PRO A 68 -3.56 8.29 -14.02
C PRO A 68 -2.08 8.06 -14.31
N ARG A 69 -1.59 8.44 -15.49
CA ARG A 69 -0.17 8.31 -15.89
C ARG A 69 0.75 9.30 -15.18
N ARG A 70 0.22 10.30 -14.50
CA ARG A 70 1.03 11.26 -13.71
C ARG A 70 1.32 10.79 -12.29
N ALA A 71 0.94 9.58 -11.95
CA ALA A 71 1.36 8.97 -10.70
C ALA A 71 2.88 8.92 -10.61
N HIS A 72 3.41 9.16 -9.42
CA HIS A 72 4.85 9.22 -9.18
C HIS A 72 5.57 7.91 -9.57
N SER A 73 4.92 6.78 -9.41
CA SER A 73 5.40 5.46 -9.83
C SER A 73 5.73 5.38 -11.33
N ILE A 74 5.06 6.19 -12.17
CA ILE A 74 5.33 6.27 -13.60
C ILE A 74 6.35 7.38 -13.88
N ALA A 75 6.16 8.55 -13.29
CA ALA A 75 6.99 9.73 -13.52
C ALA A 75 8.43 9.55 -13.01
N ALA A 76 8.61 8.91 -11.85
CA ALA A 76 9.90 8.66 -11.22
C ALA A 76 10.48 7.27 -11.51
N GLN A 77 9.81 6.48 -12.34
CA GLN A 77 10.21 5.12 -12.69
C GLN A 77 10.17 4.13 -11.51
N GLY A 78 10.73 2.93 -11.68
CA GLY A 78 10.63 1.83 -10.73
C GLY A 78 11.84 1.64 -9.80
N GLY A 79 12.74 2.60 -9.73
CA GLY A 79 13.92 2.52 -8.87
C GLY A 79 13.54 2.55 -7.39
N ILE A 80 14.13 1.67 -6.61
CA ILE A 80 14.00 1.63 -5.15
C ILE A 80 15.39 1.85 -4.55
N ASN A 81 15.53 2.91 -3.74
CA ASN A 81 16.75 3.17 -3.00
C ASN A 81 16.87 2.20 -1.83
N ALA A 82 18.07 1.67 -1.64
CA ALA A 82 18.36 0.76 -0.52
C ALA A 82 19.79 0.99 -0.02
N ALA A 83 19.98 0.95 1.29
CA ALA A 83 21.28 1.05 1.93
C ALA A 83 21.96 -0.32 1.92
N LYS A 84 22.75 -0.64 0.90
CA LYS A 84 23.37 -1.96 0.70
C LYS A 84 24.88 -1.98 0.84
N ASN A 85 25.53 -0.85 0.61
CA ASN A 85 26.99 -0.71 0.69
C ASN A 85 27.79 -1.82 -0.06
N TYR A 86 27.27 -2.27 -1.21
CA TYR A 86 27.90 -3.36 -1.98
C TYR A 86 29.32 -3.05 -2.47
N GLN A 87 29.59 -1.78 -2.74
CA GLN A 87 30.89 -1.32 -3.27
C GLN A 87 31.79 -0.74 -2.17
N ASN A 88 31.38 -0.85 -0.91
CA ASN A 88 32.08 -0.28 0.23
C ASN A 88 32.40 1.23 0.06
N ASP A 89 31.45 1.97 -0.49
CA ASP A 89 31.52 3.40 -0.85
C ASP A 89 30.98 4.33 0.26
N GLY A 90 30.78 3.80 1.46
CA GLY A 90 30.24 4.53 2.60
C GLY A 90 28.73 4.62 2.64
N ASP A 91 28.03 3.82 1.84
CA ASP A 91 26.58 3.74 1.92
C ASP A 91 26.13 3.22 3.29
N SER A 92 25.08 3.82 3.82
CA SER A 92 24.55 3.50 5.16
C SER A 92 23.07 3.83 5.28
N ILE A 93 22.42 3.27 6.29
CA ILE A 93 21.04 3.61 6.66
C ILE A 93 20.92 5.10 6.92
N TYR A 94 21.89 5.69 7.61
CA TYR A 94 21.89 7.14 7.90
C TYR A 94 21.97 7.98 6.63
N ARG A 95 22.82 7.58 5.67
CA ARG A 95 22.94 8.27 4.38
C ARG A 95 21.62 8.22 3.61
N LEU A 96 21.00 7.04 3.50
CA LEU A 96 19.70 6.87 2.86
C LEU A 96 18.62 7.71 3.53
N PHE A 97 18.58 7.71 4.87
CA PHE A 97 17.67 8.55 5.65
C PHE A 97 17.89 10.04 5.35
N TYR A 98 19.13 10.50 5.45
CA TYR A 98 19.45 11.90 5.22
C TYR A 98 19.10 12.37 3.80
N ASP A 99 19.47 11.58 2.80
CA ASP A 99 19.19 11.89 1.39
C ASP A 99 17.69 11.90 1.09
N THR A 100 16.93 11.02 1.72
CA THR A 100 15.46 10.98 1.61
C THR A 100 14.82 12.22 2.23
N ILE A 101 15.24 12.63 3.43
CA ILE A 101 14.75 13.84 4.10
C ILE A 101 15.10 15.09 3.29
N LYS A 102 16.35 15.20 2.84
CA LYS A 102 16.84 16.32 2.03
C LYS A 102 16.13 16.40 0.68
N GLY A 103 15.98 15.26 -0.01
CA GLY A 103 15.27 15.19 -1.29
C GLY A 103 13.79 15.54 -1.19
N GLY A 104 13.17 15.29 -0.04
CA GLY A 104 11.80 15.72 0.30
C GLY A 104 11.67 17.13 0.84
N ASP A 105 12.71 17.96 0.70
CA ASP A 105 12.73 19.37 1.17
C ASP A 105 12.42 19.49 2.68
N TYR A 106 12.90 18.53 3.48
CA TYR A 106 12.72 18.46 4.94
C TYR A 106 11.25 18.47 5.41
N ARG A 107 10.32 18.03 4.56
CA ARG A 107 8.87 17.99 4.86
C ARG A 107 8.40 16.66 5.44
N ALA A 108 9.18 15.61 5.27
CA ALA A 108 8.83 14.30 5.77
C ALA A 108 9.04 14.21 7.29
N ARG A 109 8.27 13.33 7.96
CA ARG A 109 8.51 13.01 9.36
C ARG A 109 9.74 12.12 9.49
N GLU A 110 10.77 12.62 10.11
CA GLU A 110 12.05 11.94 10.27
C GLU A 110 11.91 10.53 10.88
N ALA A 111 11.12 10.39 11.95
CA ALA A 111 10.89 9.12 12.60
C ALA A 111 10.27 8.05 11.65
N ASN A 112 9.42 8.47 10.72
CA ASN A 112 8.81 7.55 9.76
C ASN A 112 9.80 7.15 8.66
N VAL A 113 10.60 8.09 8.20
CA VAL A 113 11.61 7.82 7.17
C VAL A 113 12.74 6.94 7.71
N TYR A 114 13.15 7.17 8.96
CA TYR A 114 14.21 6.38 9.60
C TYR A 114 13.82 4.92 9.81
N ARG A 115 12.58 4.63 10.11
CA ARG A 115 12.07 3.25 10.32
C ARG A 115 11.96 2.45 9.03
#